data_aff40bc3415abdd0e6aa8887a650c575
#
_entry.id   aff40bc3415abdd0e6aa8887a650c575
#
_cell.length_a   1.000
_cell.length_b   1.000
_cell.length_c   1.000
_cell.angle_alpha   90.00
_cell.angle_beta   90.00
_cell.angle_gamma   90.00
#
_symmetry.space_group_name_H-M   'P 1'
#
loop_
_entity.id
_entity.type
_entity.pdbx_description
1 polymer ?
#
loop_
_entity_poly.entity_id
_entity_poly.type
_entity_poly.pdbx_seq_one_letter_code
_entity_poly.pdbx_strand_id
1 'polypeptide(L)'
;MKEKTLDSESGIEISAVRQNTFANLNGHAVIFELLQNGMFHLKQAIQHHDTAAHIKEKLRDLFESAFKCLALFCKENESNQKLLSERMKLFLTNLDLEIGQIELVCEIC
;
A
#
# COMPACT_ATOMS: atom_id res chain seq x y z
N MET A 1 -13.51 -31.16 6.15
CA MET A 1 -12.46 -30.93 7.12
C MET A 1 -11.08 -30.77 6.49
N LYS A 2 -10.63 -31.77 5.72
CA LYS A 2 -9.39 -31.66 5.00
C LYS A 2 -9.39 -30.50 4.02
N GLU A 3 -10.50 -30.25 3.35
CA GLU A 3 -10.67 -29.17 2.40
C GLU A 3 -10.41 -27.83 3.05
N LYS A 4 -10.95 -27.62 4.26
CA LYS A 4 -10.80 -26.36 4.97
C LYS A 4 -9.34 -26.12 5.36
N THR A 5 -8.63 -27.16 5.78
CA THR A 5 -7.21 -27.07 6.11
C THR A 5 -6.37 -26.81 4.86
N LEU A 6 -6.67 -27.52 3.78
CA LEU A 6 -5.99 -27.32 2.50
C LEU A 6 -6.23 -25.93 1.96
N ASP A 7 -7.45 -25.41 2.07
CA ASP A 7 -7.77 -24.06 1.63
C ASP A 7 -6.98 -23.01 2.41
N SER A 8 -6.80 -23.23 3.70
CA SER A 8 -6.00 -22.34 4.54
C SER A 8 -4.53 -22.34 4.11
N GLU A 9 -3.95 -23.51 3.92
CA GLU A 9 -2.57 -23.64 3.46
C GLU A 9 -2.40 -23.10 2.04
N SER A 10 -3.34 -23.42 1.15
CA SER A 10 -3.33 -22.90 -0.21
C SER A 10 -3.43 -21.39 -0.24
N GLY A 11 -4.23 -20.81 0.67
CA GLY A 11 -4.37 -19.36 0.78
C GLY A 11 -3.07 -18.68 1.16
N ILE A 12 -2.29 -19.26 2.10
CA ILE A 12 -0.99 -18.74 2.51
C ILE A 12 0.01 -18.86 1.37
N GLU A 13 0.06 -19.99 0.70
CA GLU A 13 0.94 -20.19 -0.44
C GLU A 13 0.63 -19.25 -1.60
N ILE A 14 -0.64 -19.08 -1.92
CA ILE A 14 -1.08 -18.18 -2.99
C ILE A 14 -0.69 -16.74 -2.64
N SER A 15 -0.85 -16.33 -1.39
CA SER A 15 -0.45 -14.98 -0.95
C SER A 15 1.05 -14.78 -1.12
N ALA A 16 1.86 -15.74 -0.70
CA ALA A 16 3.31 -15.66 -0.87
C ALA A 16 3.72 -15.60 -2.34
N VAL A 17 3.09 -16.42 -3.18
CA VAL A 17 3.35 -16.41 -4.63
C VAL A 17 3.01 -15.07 -5.23
N ARG A 18 1.85 -14.51 -4.88
CA ARG A 18 1.42 -13.19 -5.38
C ARG A 18 2.38 -12.10 -4.92
N GLN A 19 2.80 -12.14 -3.67
CA GLN A 19 3.77 -11.18 -3.13
C GLN A 19 5.10 -11.26 -3.89
N ASN A 20 5.59 -12.45 -4.12
CA ASN A 20 6.84 -12.66 -4.84
C ASN A 20 6.74 -12.24 -6.30
N THR A 21 5.64 -12.56 -6.96
CA THR A 21 5.38 -12.15 -8.34
C THR A 21 5.36 -10.64 -8.44
N PHE A 22 4.65 -9.98 -7.52
CA PHE A 22 4.57 -8.52 -7.48
C PHE A 22 5.97 -7.91 -7.29
N ALA A 23 6.77 -8.48 -6.38
CA ALA A 23 8.14 -8.02 -6.16
C ALA A 23 9.01 -8.21 -7.41
N ASN A 24 8.91 -9.37 -8.06
CA ASN A 24 9.69 -9.68 -9.26
C ASN A 24 9.34 -8.77 -10.44
N LEU A 25 8.10 -8.31 -10.50
CA LEU A 25 7.65 -7.37 -11.53
C LEU A 25 7.91 -5.90 -11.13
N ASN A 26 8.55 -5.68 -10.00
CA ASN A 26 8.80 -4.34 -9.45
C ASN A 26 7.51 -3.53 -9.23
N GLY A 27 6.42 -4.22 -8.86
CA GLY A 27 5.15 -3.57 -8.59
C GLY A 27 5.23 -2.56 -7.44
N HIS A 28 6.00 -2.89 -6.40
CA HIS A 28 6.23 -1.98 -5.28
C HIS A 28 6.93 -0.69 -5.72
N ALA A 29 7.87 -0.78 -6.69
CA ALA A 29 8.57 0.39 -7.21
C ALA A 29 7.60 1.33 -7.95
N VAL A 30 6.63 0.77 -8.68
CA VAL A 30 5.61 1.56 -9.37
C VAL A 30 4.76 2.33 -8.35
N ILE A 31 4.39 1.66 -7.25
CA ILE A 31 3.60 2.31 -6.19
C ILE A 31 4.44 3.37 -5.48
N PHE A 32 5.72 3.12 -5.21
CA PHE A 32 6.61 4.13 -4.63
C PHE A 32 6.66 5.38 -5.49
N GLU A 33 6.75 5.20 -6.80
CA GLU A 33 6.79 6.31 -7.74
C GLU A 33 5.49 7.10 -7.73
N LEU A 34 4.35 6.39 -7.69
CA LEU A 34 3.05 7.01 -7.55
C LEU A 34 2.96 7.85 -6.27
N LEU A 35 3.39 7.28 -5.13
CA LEU A 35 3.34 7.96 -3.85
C LEU A 35 4.29 9.16 -3.82
N GLN A 36 5.51 8.97 -4.31
CA GLN A 36 6.52 10.01 -4.32
C GLN A 36 6.10 11.21 -5.16
N ASN A 37 5.56 10.96 -6.35
CA ASN A 37 5.18 12.01 -7.30
C ASN A 37 3.75 12.51 -7.08
N GLY A 38 2.88 11.68 -6.54
CA GLY A 38 1.46 11.98 -6.43
C GLY A 38 1.00 12.56 -5.11
N MET A 39 1.72 12.33 -4.00
CA MET A 39 1.28 12.81 -2.67
C MET A 39 1.15 14.32 -2.61
N PHE A 40 2.07 15.03 -3.23
CA PHE A 40 2.02 16.49 -3.29
C PHE A 40 0.75 16.97 -4.01
N HIS A 41 0.44 16.34 -5.13
CA HIS A 41 -0.75 16.68 -5.92
C HIS A 41 -2.03 16.33 -5.16
N LEU A 42 -2.03 15.22 -4.45
CA LEU A 42 -3.16 14.85 -3.61
C LEU A 42 -3.41 15.91 -2.54
N LYS A 43 -2.35 16.32 -1.85
CA LYS A 43 -2.45 17.33 -0.80
C LYS A 43 -2.98 18.64 -1.35
N GLN A 44 -2.46 19.08 -2.50
CA GLN A 44 -2.93 20.30 -3.14
C GLN A 44 -4.42 20.19 -3.52
N ALA A 45 -4.84 19.07 -4.10
CA ALA A 45 -6.23 18.86 -4.50
C ALA A 45 -7.17 18.91 -3.29
N ILE A 46 -6.77 18.31 -2.17
CA ILE A 46 -7.58 18.28 -0.95
C ILE A 46 -7.71 19.70 -0.36
N GLN A 47 -6.65 20.50 -0.39
CA GLN A 47 -6.63 21.83 0.16
C GLN A 47 -7.25 22.88 -0.76
N HIS A 48 -7.42 22.57 -2.03
CA HIS A 48 -7.93 23.53 -3.01
C HIS A 48 -9.45 23.58 -2.98
N HIS A 49 -10.01 24.79 -2.80
CA HIS A 49 -11.45 24.99 -2.67
C HIS A 49 -12.22 24.64 -3.94
N ASP A 50 -11.61 24.88 -5.09
CA ASP A 50 -12.27 24.70 -6.39
C ASP A 50 -12.30 23.24 -6.84
N THR A 51 -11.56 22.34 -6.17
CA THR A 51 -11.57 20.92 -6.51
C THR A 51 -12.89 20.30 -6.07
N ALA A 52 -13.58 19.65 -6.98
CA ALA A 52 -14.86 19.01 -6.69
C ALA A 52 -14.69 17.90 -5.64
N ALA A 53 -15.66 17.77 -4.75
CA ALA A 53 -15.61 16.80 -3.65
C ALA A 53 -15.44 15.37 -4.16
N HIS A 54 -16.10 15.00 -5.25
CA HIS A 54 -16.00 13.64 -5.80
C HIS A 54 -14.61 13.33 -6.35
N ILE A 55 -13.89 14.35 -6.85
CA ILE A 55 -12.52 14.19 -7.32
C ILE A 55 -11.58 13.98 -6.14
N LYS A 56 -11.77 14.75 -5.06
CA LYS A 56 -10.98 14.58 -3.84
C LYS A 56 -11.15 13.17 -3.27
N GLU A 57 -12.39 12.69 -3.23
CA GLU A 57 -12.70 11.37 -2.73
C GLU A 57 -12.06 10.27 -3.58
N LYS A 58 -12.13 10.38 -4.90
CA LYS A 58 -11.50 9.42 -5.81
C LYS A 58 -9.99 9.39 -5.66
N LEU A 59 -9.37 10.54 -5.49
CA LEU A 59 -7.94 10.63 -5.27
C LEU A 59 -7.55 9.99 -3.94
N ARG A 60 -8.31 10.23 -2.88
CA ARG A 60 -8.09 9.56 -1.59
C ARG A 60 -8.21 8.05 -1.72
N ASP A 61 -9.24 7.57 -2.41
CA ASP A 61 -9.46 6.15 -2.61
C ASP A 61 -8.30 5.50 -3.35
N LEU A 62 -7.76 6.19 -4.36
CA LEU A 62 -6.61 5.71 -5.10
C LEU A 62 -5.39 5.52 -4.18
N PHE A 63 -5.08 6.51 -3.36
CA PHE A 63 -3.93 6.45 -2.47
C PHE A 63 -4.14 5.48 -1.32
N GLU A 64 -5.35 5.38 -0.79
CA GLU A 64 -5.70 4.36 0.21
C GLU A 64 -5.50 2.96 -0.36
N SER A 65 -5.91 2.74 -1.60
CA SER A 65 -5.71 1.47 -2.29
C SER A 65 -4.23 1.16 -2.48
N ALA A 66 -3.43 2.18 -2.81
CA ALA A 66 -1.99 2.02 -2.96
C ALA A 66 -1.34 1.58 -1.64
N PHE A 67 -1.66 2.24 -0.53
CA PHE A 67 -1.13 1.86 0.78
C PHE A 67 -1.61 0.49 1.22
N LYS A 68 -2.87 0.16 0.95
CA LYS A 68 -3.42 -1.15 1.25
C LYS A 68 -2.71 -2.24 0.45
N CYS A 69 -2.42 -1.96 -0.81
CA CYS A 69 -1.68 -2.87 -1.67
C CYS A 69 -0.29 -3.16 -1.10
N LEU A 70 0.42 -2.12 -0.63
CA LEU A 70 1.73 -2.29 0.00
C LEU A 70 1.63 -3.07 1.30
N ALA A 71 0.59 -2.84 2.10
CA ALA A 71 0.38 -3.59 3.34
C ALA A 71 0.19 -5.08 3.05
N LEU A 72 -0.59 -5.42 2.03
CA LEU A 72 -0.78 -6.80 1.61
C LEU A 72 0.50 -7.39 1.03
N PHE A 73 1.30 -6.59 0.34
CA PHE A 73 2.57 -7.01 -0.23
C PHE A 73 3.57 -7.47 0.83
N CYS A 74 3.57 -6.83 1.98
CA CYS A 74 4.53 -7.14 3.05
C CYS A 74 3.94 -7.96 4.20
N LYS A 75 2.66 -8.27 4.16
CA LYS A 75 1.99 -9.01 5.24
C LYS A 75 2.64 -10.38 5.43
N GLU A 76 3.11 -10.64 6.66
CA GLU A 76 3.77 -11.90 7.02
C GLU A 76 4.94 -12.25 6.09
N ASN A 77 5.65 -11.24 5.60
CA ASN A 77 6.75 -11.42 4.65
C ASN A 77 7.91 -10.50 5.03
N GLU A 78 8.89 -11.03 5.76
CA GLU A 78 10.03 -10.26 6.27
C GLU A 78 10.85 -9.61 5.16
N SER A 79 11.08 -10.32 4.06
CA SER A 79 11.85 -9.78 2.93
C SER A 79 11.18 -8.54 2.36
N ASN A 80 9.87 -8.60 2.16
CA ASN A 80 9.12 -7.48 1.62
C ASN A 80 8.99 -6.35 2.66
N GLN A 81 8.83 -6.69 3.94
CA GLN A 81 8.83 -5.70 5.02
C GLN A 81 10.14 -4.92 5.03
N LYS A 82 11.26 -5.61 4.84
CA LYS A 82 12.57 -4.97 4.78
C LYS A 82 12.68 -4.01 3.59
N LEU A 83 12.19 -4.44 2.43
CA LEU A 83 12.15 -3.58 1.25
C LEU A 83 11.38 -2.28 1.51
N LEU A 84 10.22 -2.40 2.16
CA LEU A 84 9.39 -1.25 2.45
C LEU A 84 9.97 -0.39 3.57
N SER A 85 10.68 -0.98 4.52
CA SER A 85 11.29 -0.23 5.63
C SER A 85 12.31 0.79 5.13
N GLU A 86 12.95 0.53 3.99
CA GLU A 86 13.89 1.44 3.37
C GLU A 86 13.23 2.72 2.84
N ARG A 87 11.89 2.69 2.69
CA ARG A 87 11.09 3.82 2.21
C ARG A 87 10.20 4.40 3.31
N MET A 88 10.54 4.16 4.57
CA MET A 88 9.71 4.59 5.71
C MET A 88 9.40 6.09 5.70
N LYS A 89 10.35 6.92 5.30
CA LYS A 89 10.14 8.37 5.23
C LYS A 89 8.99 8.73 4.30
N LEU A 90 8.89 8.04 3.17
CA LEU A 90 7.81 8.26 2.21
C LEU A 90 6.44 7.99 2.85
N PHE A 91 6.35 6.91 3.63
CA PHE A 91 5.10 6.50 4.26
C PHE A 91 4.72 7.41 5.43
N LEU A 92 5.69 8.01 6.11
CA LEU A 92 5.45 8.88 7.25
C LEU A 92 5.17 10.34 6.85
N THR A 93 5.27 10.66 5.57
CA THR A 93 4.99 11.99 5.07
C THR A 93 3.49 12.22 4.95
N ASN A 94 3.03 13.40 5.38
CA ASN A 94 1.62 13.80 5.27
C ASN A 94 0.65 12.83 5.96
N LEU A 95 0.98 12.43 7.18
CA LEU A 95 0.12 11.55 7.99
C LEU A 95 -1.27 12.12 8.26
N ASP A 96 -1.39 13.45 8.20
CA ASP A 96 -2.66 14.14 8.37
C ASP A 96 -3.70 13.79 7.29
N LEU A 97 -3.27 13.24 6.17
CA LEU A 97 -4.18 12.81 5.10
C LEU A 97 -4.97 11.54 5.46
N GLU A 98 -4.49 10.75 6.41
CA GLU A 98 -5.17 9.54 6.89
C GLU A 98 -5.57 8.58 5.78
N ILE A 99 -4.61 8.22 4.93
CA ILE A 99 -4.86 7.36 3.77
C ILE A 99 -4.23 5.96 3.90
N GLY A 100 -4.07 5.48 5.14
CA GLY A 100 -3.60 4.12 5.39
C GLY A 100 -2.13 3.99 5.72
N GLN A 101 -1.41 5.11 5.91
CA GLN A 101 0.02 5.08 6.22
C GLN A 101 0.31 4.32 7.52
N ILE A 102 -0.50 4.56 8.55
CA ILE A 102 -0.29 3.95 9.88
C ILE A 102 -0.47 2.44 9.80
N GLU A 103 -1.50 1.98 9.11
CA GLU A 103 -1.76 0.56 8.92
C GLU A 103 -0.60 -0.11 8.18
N LEU A 104 -0.04 0.55 7.18
CA LEU A 104 1.12 0.05 6.46
C LEU A 104 2.33 -0.04 7.39
N VAL A 105 2.61 1.02 8.14
CA VAL A 105 3.76 1.03 9.07
C VAL A 105 3.64 -0.09 10.09
N CYS A 106 2.45 -0.36 10.59
CA CYS A 106 2.20 -1.47 11.51
C CYS A 106 2.50 -2.83 10.88
N GLU A 107 2.24 -3.00 9.60
CA GLU A 107 2.57 -4.25 8.91
C GLU A 107 4.09 -4.39 8.67
N ILE A 108 4.79 -3.27 8.47
CA ILE A 108 6.25 -3.29 8.28
C ILE A 108 6.97 -3.59 9.60
N CYS A 109 6.52 -3.02 10.67
CA CYS A 109 7.11 -3.18 11.99
C CYS A 109 6.38 -4.27 12.76
#